data_2a1b2e54e75d9e6ce6fa31a33a0fe676
#
_entry.id   2a1b2e54e75d9e6ce6fa31a33a0fe676
#
_cell.length_a   1.000
_cell.length_b   1.000
_cell.length_c   1.000
_cell.angle_alpha   90.00
_cell.angle_beta   90.00
_cell.angle_gamma   90.00
#
_symmetry.space_group_name_H-M   'P 1'
#
loop_
_entity.id
_entity.type
_entity.pdbx_description
1 polymer ?
#
loop_
_entity_poly.entity_id
_entity_poly.type
_entity_poly.pdbx_seq_one_letter_code
_entity_poly.pdbx_strand_id
1 'polypeptide(L)'
;MSKIIFLDVDGTLVDYEGRIPQSAVDAIRQARENGHRVYICTGRSKAEVYDDIWNIGIDGMIGGNGSYVEDNGEVIMHRHITKEQAIRIVDWLNDNNLDFYLESNSGLYASSGFEEGAKKATAEYSRRKGRKGDMTVKEAYPDMIYGGELYRDDINKISYVLKSYDDYIRTSKQFLDMQNGTWVVVNETA
;
A
#
# COMPACT_ATOMS: atom_id res chain seq x y z
N MET A 1 28.26 12.64 -14.39
CA MET A 1 27.22 13.40 -13.66
C MET A 1 26.32 12.39 -12.98
N SER A 2 26.20 12.40 -11.65
CA SER A 2 25.31 11.51 -10.90
C SER A 2 23.85 11.85 -11.21
N LYS A 3 22.98 10.83 -11.22
CA LYS A 3 21.54 10.96 -11.40
C LYS A 3 20.79 10.27 -10.25
N ILE A 4 19.57 10.69 -10.01
CA ILE A 4 18.62 10.00 -9.15
C ILE A 4 17.60 9.33 -10.06
N ILE A 5 17.34 8.04 -9.83
CA ILE A 5 16.42 7.20 -10.58
C ILE A 5 15.30 6.78 -9.63
N PHE A 6 14.06 7.01 -10.00
CA PHE A 6 12.88 6.56 -9.27
C PHE A 6 12.20 5.45 -10.08
N LEU A 7 11.93 4.32 -9.44
CA LEU A 7 11.31 3.16 -10.04
C LEU A 7 10.00 2.84 -9.31
N ASP A 8 8.92 2.70 -10.07
CA ASP A 8 7.71 2.10 -9.53
C ASP A 8 7.91 0.59 -9.30
N VAL A 9 7.15 0.01 -8.39
CA VAL A 9 7.30 -1.40 -8.00
C VAL A 9 6.35 -2.28 -8.83
N ASP A 10 5.05 -2.08 -8.68
CA ASP A 10 4.04 -3.02 -9.18
C ASP A 10 3.80 -2.91 -10.69
N GLY A 11 4.26 -3.89 -11.43
CA GLY A 11 4.20 -3.90 -12.90
C GLY A 11 5.34 -3.13 -13.58
N THR A 12 6.33 -2.66 -12.81
CA THR A 12 7.54 -2.01 -13.30
C THR A 12 8.79 -2.78 -12.87
N LEU A 13 9.11 -2.77 -11.58
CA LEU A 13 10.23 -3.52 -11.01
C LEU A 13 9.87 -4.98 -10.75
N VAL A 14 8.65 -5.21 -10.28
CA VAL A 14 8.09 -6.52 -9.97
C VAL A 14 6.98 -6.83 -10.98
N ASP A 15 7.04 -8.01 -11.60
CA ASP A 15 5.98 -8.46 -12.49
C ASP A 15 4.68 -8.83 -11.73
N TYR A 16 3.61 -9.10 -12.47
CA TYR A 16 2.31 -9.44 -11.86
C TYR A 16 2.28 -10.81 -11.15
N GLU A 17 3.36 -11.58 -11.23
CA GLU A 17 3.54 -12.84 -10.52
C GLU A 17 4.44 -12.66 -9.27
N GLY A 18 4.84 -11.43 -8.97
CA GLY A 18 5.67 -11.09 -7.82
C GLY A 18 7.16 -11.34 -8.03
N ARG A 19 7.62 -11.48 -9.27
CA ARG A 19 9.03 -11.78 -9.57
C ARG A 19 9.78 -10.53 -10.02
N ILE A 20 11.02 -10.42 -9.57
CA ILE A 20 11.95 -9.39 -10.03
C ILE A 20 12.87 -10.01 -11.09
N PRO A 21 12.86 -9.51 -12.34
CA PRO A 21 13.76 -10.00 -13.38
C PRO A 21 15.24 -9.80 -13.00
N GLN A 22 16.07 -10.80 -13.19
CA GLN A 22 17.52 -10.68 -12.90
C GLN A 22 18.16 -9.51 -13.66
N SER A 23 17.73 -9.23 -14.89
CA SER A 23 18.20 -8.09 -15.67
C SER A 23 17.90 -6.74 -15.02
N ALA A 24 16.80 -6.59 -14.29
CA ALA A 24 16.49 -5.39 -13.52
C ALA A 24 17.43 -5.23 -12.32
N VAL A 25 17.70 -6.34 -11.61
CA VAL A 25 18.66 -6.36 -10.50
C VAL A 25 20.03 -5.93 -10.98
N ASP A 26 20.52 -6.51 -12.10
CA ASP A 26 21.83 -6.21 -12.66
C ASP A 26 21.93 -4.75 -13.11
N ALA A 27 20.88 -4.24 -13.77
CA ALA A 27 20.84 -2.84 -14.24
C ALA A 27 20.85 -1.84 -13.08
N ILE A 28 20.11 -2.12 -11.98
CA ILE A 28 20.10 -1.26 -10.79
C ILE A 28 21.48 -1.25 -10.12
N ARG A 29 22.11 -2.41 -9.96
CA ARG A 29 23.45 -2.52 -9.39
C ARG A 29 24.48 -1.77 -10.22
N GLN A 30 24.44 -1.96 -11.54
CA GLN A 30 25.33 -1.26 -12.46
C GLN A 30 25.12 0.27 -12.42
N ALA A 31 23.87 0.73 -12.32
CA ALA A 31 23.58 2.16 -12.19
C ALA A 31 24.21 2.73 -10.90
N ARG A 32 24.11 2.00 -9.78
CA ARG A 32 24.72 2.42 -8.51
C ARG A 32 26.25 2.39 -8.55
N GLU A 33 26.85 1.39 -9.16
CA GLU A 33 28.32 1.32 -9.40
C GLU A 33 28.81 2.52 -10.22
N ASN A 34 28.00 3.01 -11.15
CA ASN A 34 28.28 4.21 -11.94
C ASN A 34 28.03 5.53 -11.16
N GLY A 35 27.73 5.44 -9.85
CA GLY A 35 27.53 6.59 -8.97
C GLY A 35 26.15 7.24 -9.08
N HIS A 36 25.15 6.53 -9.63
CA HIS A 36 23.75 6.95 -9.58
C HIS A 36 23.09 6.48 -8.30
N ARG A 37 21.98 7.12 -7.91
CA ARG A 37 21.17 6.72 -6.77
C ARG A 37 19.82 6.18 -7.26
N VAL A 38 19.35 5.08 -6.69
CA VAL A 38 18.13 4.40 -7.12
C VAL A 38 17.16 4.28 -5.95
N TYR A 39 15.96 4.78 -6.13
CA TYR A 39 14.86 4.75 -5.17
C TYR A 39 13.65 4.05 -5.77
N ILE A 40 12.89 3.37 -4.93
CA ILE A 40 11.52 2.98 -5.32
C ILE A 40 10.55 4.13 -5.02
N CYS A 41 9.51 4.24 -5.86
CA CYS A 41 8.42 5.20 -5.69
C CYS A 41 7.11 4.43 -5.86
N THR A 42 6.41 4.16 -4.77
CA THR A 42 5.32 3.18 -4.75
C THR A 42 4.15 3.60 -3.85
N GLY A 43 2.97 3.03 -4.14
CA GLY A 43 1.83 3.11 -3.24
C GLY A 43 1.95 2.23 -1.99
N ARG A 44 2.85 1.27 -1.98
CA ARG A 44 3.09 0.37 -0.84
C ARG A 44 3.58 1.15 0.38
N SER A 45 3.12 0.79 1.56
CA SER A 45 3.77 1.19 2.81
C SER A 45 5.08 0.43 3.01
N LYS A 46 5.93 0.87 3.94
CA LYS A 46 7.23 0.21 4.17
C LYS A 46 7.08 -1.27 4.51
N ALA A 47 6.06 -1.64 5.27
CA ALA A 47 5.78 -3.04 5.62
C ALA A 47 5.46 -3.95 4.42
N GLU A 48 5.09 -3.37 3.27
CA GLU A 48 4.79 -4.11 2.03
C GLU A 48 5.98 -4.18 1.06
N VAL A 49 7.11 -3.57 1.42
CA VAL A 49 8.36 -3.66 0.66
C VAL A 49 9.23 -4.72 1.30
N TYR A 50 9.20 -5.91 0.73
CA TYR A 50 9.87 -7.08 1.25
C TYR A 50 11.39 -7.08 0.98
N ASP A 51 12.10 -7.95 1.68
CA ASP A 51 13.57 -8.05 1.64
C ASP A 51 14.12 -8.32 0.24
N ASP A 52 13.38 -8.98 -0.63
CA ASP A 52 13.79 -9.24 -2.02
C ASP A 52 14.00 -7.94 -2.81
N ILE A 53 13.16 -6.92 -2.56
CA ILE A 53 13.29 -5.59 -3.15
C ILE A 53 14.48 -4.85 -2.50
N TRP A 54 14.58 -4.84 -1.18
CA TRP A 54 15.69 -4.18 -0.48
C TRP A 54 17.05 -4.78 -0.83
N ASN A 55 17.13 -6.10 -0.99
CA ASN A 55 18.36 -6.85 -1.31
C ASN A 55 18.87 -6.59 -2.74
N ILE A 56 18.09 -5.93 -3.61
CA ILE A 56 18.62 -5.44 -4.89
C ILE A 56 19.72 -4.41 -4.63
N GLY A 57 19.60 -3.66 -3.52
CA GLY A 57 20.53 -2.61 -3.12
C GLY A 57 20.05 -1.22 -3.52
N ILE A 58 18.75 -0.93 -3.42
CA ILE A 58 18.19 0.42 -3.59
C ILE A 58 18.62 1.35 -2.45
N ASP A 59 18.65 2.66 -2.73
CA ASP A 59 19.14 3.66 -1.77
C ASP A 59 18.03 4.16 -0.82
N GLY A 60 16.77 3.89 -1.11
CA GLY A 60 15.65 4.30 -0.28
C GLY A 60 14.31 4.22 -1.00
N MET A 61 13.28 4.83 -0.41
CA MET A 61 11.94 4.77 -0.95
C MET A 61 11.15 6.07 -0.77
N ILE A 62 10.21 6.28 -1.69
CA ILE A 62 9.02 7.11 -1.53
C ILE A 62 7.85 6.14 -1.48
N GLY A 63 7.25 5.96 -0.31
CA GLY A 63 6.20 4.98 -0.05
C GLY A 63 4.89 5.60 0.40
N GLY A 64 3.84 4.75 0.58
CA GLY A 64 2.54 5.16 1.07
C GLY A 64 1.90 6.29 0.27
N ASN A 65 1.99 6.23 -1.06
CA ASN A 65 1.55 7.32 -1.96
C ASN A 65 2.21 8.68 -1.67
N GLY A 66 3.48 8.68 -1.26
CA GLY A 66 4.23 9.90 -0.95
C GLY A 66 4.10 10.37 0.51
N SER A 67 3.46 9.60 1.38
CA SER A 67 3.37 9.91 2.81
C SER A 67 4.65 9.59 3.58
N TYR A 68 5.51 8.74 3.02
CA TYR A 68 6.76 8.28 3.62
C TYR A 68 7.94 8.45 2.66
N VAL A 69 9.03 9.00 3.15
CA VAL A 69 10.29 9.14 2.40
C VAL A 69 11.46 8.70 3.27
N GLU A 70 12.26 7.79 2.74
CA GLU A 70 13.45 7.25 3.40
C GLU A 70 14.66 7.32 2.45
N ASP A 71 15.81 7.68 2.98
CA ASP A 71 17.09 7.70 2.30
C ASP A 71 18.16 6.97 3.12
N ASN A 72 18.74 5.88 2.60
CA ASN A 72 19.74 5.04 3.27
C ASN A 72 19.38 4.67 4.73
N GLY A 73 18.10 4.36 4.98
CA GLY A 73 17.60 4.01 6.30
C GLY A 73 17.25 5.20 7.19
N GLU A 74 17.54 6.44 6.75
CA GLU A 74 17.12 7.65 7.45
C GLU A 74 15.75 8.10 6.98
N VAL A 75 14.80 8.28 7.91
CA VAL A 75 13.47 8.80 7.62
C VAL A 75 13.52 10.30 7.39
N ILE A 76 13.34 10.72 6.14
CA ILE A 76 13.32 12.14 5.76
C ILE A 76 11.95 12.75 6.03
N MET A 77 10.88 11.98 5.81
CA MET A 77 9.51 12.45 6.01
C MET A 77 8.58 11.27 6.31
N HIS A 78 7.69 11.47 7.29
CA HIS A 78 6.55 10.58 7.51
C HIS A 78 5.32 11.42 7.87
N ARG A 79 4.45 11.62 6.89
CA ARG A 79 3.13 12.26 7.07
C ARG A 79 2.08 11.18 7.20
N HIS A 80 1.82 10.79 8.41
CA HIS A 80 0.85 9.74 8.75
C HIS A 80 -0.51 10.34 9.15
N ILE A 81 -1.52 9.48 9.13
CA ILE A 81 -2.85 9.77 9.71
C ILE A 81 -2.68 9.82 11.23
N THR A 82 -3.12 10.91 11.87
CA THR A 82 -3.01 11.02 13.34
C THR A 82 -3.93 10.02 14.04
N LYS A 83 -3.65 9.73 15.30
CA LYS A 83 -4.47 8.81 16.09
C LYS A 83 -5.94 9.25 16.15
N GLU A 84 -6.20 10.54 16.32
CA GLU A 84 -7.55 11.11 16.35
C GLU A 84 -8.26 10.94 15.00
N GLN A 85 -7.54 11.11 13.90
CA GLN A 85 -8.08 10.87 12.56
C GLN A 85 -8.34 9.37 12.35
N ALA A 86 -7.42 8.51 12.77
CA ALA A 86 -7.58 7.06 12.69
C ALA A 86 -8.83 6.59 13.45
N ILE A 87 -9.02 7.02 14.69
CA ILE A 87 -10.21 6.70 15.49
C ILE A 87 -11.49 7.09 14.71
N ARG A 88 -11.57 8.33 14.26
CA ARG A 88 -12.76 8.82 13.54
C ARG A 88 -13.05 8.05 12.25
N ILE A 89 -12.02 7.67 11.50
CA ILE A 89 -12.17 6.92 10.25
C ILE A 89 -12.57 5.48 10.54
N VAL A 90 -11.88 4.82 11.46
CA VAL A 90 -12.13 3.42 11.85
C VAL A 90 -13.54 3.26 12.44
N ASP A 91 -13.95 4.16 13.33
CA ASP A 91 -15.30 4.14 13.92
C ASP A 91 -16.35 4.33 12.83
N TRP A 92 -16.16 5.30 11.94
CA TRP A 92 -17.10 5.54 10.86
C TRP A 92 -17.22 4.34 9.90
N LEU A 93 -16.10 3.68 9.56
CA LEU A 93 -16.10 2.48 8.71
C LEU A 93 -16.84 1.32 9.41
N ASN A 94 -16.59 1.11 10.70
CA ASN A 94 -17.29 0.10 11.51
C ASN A 94 -18.80 0.38 11.60
N ASP A 95 -19.20 1.61 11.88
CA ASP A 95 -20.61 2.02 11.97
C ASP A 95 -21.37 1.84 10.65
N ASN A 96 -20.64 1.91 9.54
CA ASN A 96 -21.19 1.69 8.20
C ASN A 96 -21.01 0.24 7.69
N ASN A 97 -20.51 -0.68 8.52
CA ASN A 97 -20.29 -2.09 8.19
C ASN A 97 -19.39 -2.28 6.95
N LEU A 98 -18.37 -1.44 6.80
CA LEU A 98 -17.37 -1.55 5.74
C LEU A 98 -16.13 -2.25 6.28
N ASP A 99 -15.67 -3.26 5.57
CA ASP A 99 -14.43 -3.96 5.90
C ASP A 99 -13.25 -3.17 5.34
N PHE A 100 -12.15 -3.10 6.11
CA PHE A 100 -11.00 -2.28 5.78
C PHE A 100 -9.69 -2.86 6.32
N TYR A 101 -8.58 -2.31 5.86
CA TYR A 101 -7.29 -2.50 6.49
C TYR A 101 -6.48 -1.20 6.48
N LEU A 102 -5.60 -1.09 7.46
CA LEU A 102 -4.70 0.04 7.69
C LEU A 102 -3.33 -0.34 7.18
N GLU A 103 -2.75 0.50 6.33
CA GLU A 103 -1.41 0.32 5.78
C GLU A 103 -0.44 1.24 6.50
N SER A 104 0.37 0.66 7.37
CA SER A 104 1.39 1.37 8.15
C SER A 104 2.80 0.85 7.84
N ASN A 105 3.81 1.57 8.31
CA ASN A 105 5.19 1.13 8.16
C ASN A 105 5.53 -0.09 9.05
N SER A 106 4.72 -0.34 10.08
CA SER A 106 4.90 -1.45 11.02
C SER A 106 4.11 -2.71 10.65
N GLY A 107 3.20 -2.63 9.68
CA GLY A 107 2.38 -3.79 9.26
C GLY A 107 1.08 -3.38 8.58
N LEU A 108 0.31 -4.39 8.18
CA LEU A 108 -1.04 -4.28 7.63
C LEU A 108 -2.03 -4.77 8.68
N TYR A 109 -2.97 -3.93 9.10
CA TYR A 109 -3.89 -4.24 10.21
C TYR A 109 -5.33 -4.21 9.72
N ALA A 110 -5.99 -5.36 9.71
CA ALA A 110 -7.34 -5.51 9.15
C ALA A 110 -8.46 -5.50 10.20
N SER A 111 -9.62 -5.00 9.79
CA SER A 111 -10.87 -5.23 10.50
C SER A 111 -11.19 -6.73 10.56
N SER A 112 -11.94 -7.16 11.57
CA SER A 112 -12.25 -8.58 11.78
C SER A 112 -13.00 -9.25 10.62
N GLY A 113 -13.76 -8.47 9.85
CA GLY A 113 -14.53 -8.95 8.70
C GLY A 113 -13.78 -8.92 7.37
N PHE A 114 -12.58 -8.32 7.32
CA PHE A 114 -11.88 -8.04 6.06
C PHE A 114 -11.62 -9.29 5.21
N GLU A 115 -11.20 -10.40 5.81
CA GLU A 115 -10.93 -11.64 5.04
C GLU A 115 -12.14 -12.11 4.24
N GLU A 116 -13.33 -12.07 4.83
CA GLU A 116 -14.58 -12.44 4.15
C GLU A 116 -15.02 -11.34 3.18
N GLY A 117 -15.03 -10.09 3.61
CA GLY A 117 -15.50 -8.95 2.83
C GLY A 117 -14.68 -8.70 1.56
N ALA A 118 -13.37 -8.96 1.60
CA ALA A 118 -12.46 -8.72 0.48
C ALA A 118 -12.41 -9.86 -0.54
N LYS A 119 -12.99 -11.03 -0.28
CA LYS A 119 -12.90 -12.21 -1.18
C LYS A 119 -13.26 -11.90 -2.63
N LYS A 120 -14.41 -11.26 -2.83
CA LYS A 120 -14.90 -10.94 -4.18
C LYS A 120 -13.98 -9.94 -4.90
N ALA A 121 -13.55 -8.90 -4.19
CA ALA A 121 -12.66 -7.88 -4.74
C ALA A 121 -11.29 -8.47 -5.09
N THR A 122 -10.74 -9.31 -4.23
CA THR A 122 -9.44 -9.98 -4.46
C THR A 122 -9.49 -10.95 -5.65
N ALA A 123 -10.55 -11.74 -5.77
CA ALA A 123 -10.74 -12.63 -6.91
C ALA A 123 -10.88 -11.85 -8.22
N GLU A 124 -11.65 -10.75 -8.22
CA GLU A 124 -11.80 -9.89 -9.39
C GLU A 124 -10.49 -9.20 -9.77
N TYR A 125 -9.73 -8.70 -8.78
CA TYR A 125 -8.41 -8.13 -9.01
C TYR A 125 -7.46 -9.15 -9.67
N SER A 126 -7.42 -10.39 -9.17
CA SER A 126 -6.62 -11.48 -9.72
C SER A 126 -6.96 -11.74 -11.20
N ARG A 127 -8.25 -11.81 -11.53
CA ARG A 127 -8.72 -12.00 -12.91
C ARG A 127 -8.32 -10.85 -13.84
N ARG A 128 -8.45 -9.60 -13.38
CA ARG A 128 -8.04 -8.40 -14.16
C ARG A 128 -6.55 -8.36 -14.43
N LYS A 129 -5.73 -8.91 -13.53
CA LYS A 129 -4.27 -9.04 -13.71
C LYS A 129 -3.88 -10.25 -14.56
N GLY A 130 -4.84 -11.00 -15.10
CA GLY A 130 -4.59 -12.13 -15.99
C GLY A 130 -4.05 -13.39 -15.30
N ARG A 131 -4.14 -13.49 -13.95
CA ARG A 131 -3.77 -14.70 -13.22
C ARG A 131 -4.74 -15.83 -13.55
N LYS A 132 -4.20 -17.04 -13.66
CA LYS A 132 -5.00 -18.26 -13.78
C LYS A 132 -5.48 -18.68 -12.39
N GLY A 133 -6.79 -18.54 -12.15
CA GLY A 133 -7.44 -18.88 -10.88
C GLY A 133 -7.65 -17.65 -9.97
N ASP A 134 -8.61 -17.80 -9.06
CA ASP A 134 -8.93 -16.76 -8.08
C ASP A 134 -7.89 -16.77 -6.95
N MET A 135 -7.34 -15.61 -6.66
CA MET A 135 -6.46 -15.40 -5.51
C MET A 135 -7.29 -15.28 -4.23
N THR A 136 -6.90 -15.97 -3.19
CA THR A 136 -7.47 -15.77 -1.86
C THR A 136 -6.96 -14.48 -1.22
N VAL A 137 -7.70 -13.96 -0.23
CA VAL A 137 -7.26 -12.76 0.52
C VAL A 137 -5.94 -13.01 1.24
N LYS A 138 -5.76 -14.23 1.77
CA LYS A 138 -4.51 -14.62 2.45
C LYS A 138 -3.30 -14.71 1.51
N GLU A 139 -3.51 -15.10 0.26
CA GLU A 139 -2.44 -15.08 -0.75
C GLU A 139 -2.11 -13.65 -1.23
N ALA A 140 -3.13 -12.77 -1.29
CA ALA A 140 -2.93 -11.38 -1.65
C ALA A 140 -2.25 -10.57 -0.55
N TYR A 141 -2.51 -10.90 0.71
CA TYR A 141 -2.04 -10.20 1.89
C TYR A 141 -1.52 -11.21 2.94
N PRO A 142 -0.35 -11.85 2.70
CA PRO A 142 0.14 -12.94 3.56
C PRO A 142 0.47 -12.47 4.98
N ASP A 143 0.87 -11.21 5.15
CA ASP A 143 1.31 -10.63 6.43
C ASP A 143 0.22 -9.78 7.10
N MET A 144 -1.05 -9.96 6.71
CA MET A 144 -2.17 -9.24 7.29
C MET A 144 -2.37 -9.64 8.75
N ILE A 145 -2.41 -8.64 9.62
CA ILE A 145 -2.62 -8.79 11.07
C ILE A 145 -4.09 -8.58 11.38
N TYR A 146 -4.74 -9.63 11.89
CA TYR A 146 -6.13 -9.59 12.36
C TYR A 146 -6.16 -9.47 13.88
N GLY A 147 -7.11 -8.67 14.41
CA GLY A 147 -7.25 -8.47 15.86
C GLY A 147 -6.16 -7.60 16.49
N GLY A 148 -5.35 -6.90 15.67
CA GLY A 148 -4.38 -5.92 16.14
C GLY A 148 -5.02 -4.59 16.52
N GLU A 149 -4.20 -3.68 17.06
CA GLU A 149 -4.63 -2.31 17.38
C GLU A 149 -4.94 -1.52 16.09
N LEU A 150 -6.17 -1.03 15.99
CA LEU A 150 -6.63 -0.24 14.84
C LEU A 150 -6.56 1.27 15.06
N TYR A 151 -6.51 1.75 16.32
CA TYR A 151 -6.38 3.17 16.65
C TYR A 151 -4.92 3.58 16.72
N ARG A 152 -4.29 3.60 15.54
CA ARG A 152 -2.85 3.78 15.35
C ARG A 152 -2.49 5.21 14.96
N ASP A 153 -1.23 5.56 15.13
CA ASP A 153 -0.64 6.86 14.76
C ASP A 153 0.51 6.74 13.74
N ASP A 154 0.62 5.59 13.05
CA ASP A 154 1.65 5.31 12.04
C ASP A 154 1.05 4.93 10.66
N ILE A 155 -0.22 5.26 10.42
CA ILE A 155 -0.96 4.86 9.23
C ILE A 155 -0.61 5.75 8.04
N ASN A 156 -0.15 5.16 6.95
CA ASN A 156 0.10 5.85 5.69
C ASN A 156 -1.18 6.06 4.88
N LYS A 157 -2.02 5.01 4.81
CA LYS A 157 -3.32 5.03 4.11
C LYS A 157 -4.25 3.98 4.70
N ILE A 158 -5.54 4.10 4.37
CA ILE A 158 -6.58 3.16 4.75
C ILE A 158 -7.27 2.69 3.49
N SER A 159 -7.30 1.38 3.28
CA SER A 159 -8.02 0.73 2.18
C SER A 159 -9.27 0.04 2.72
N TYR A 160 -10.39 0.19 2.04
CA TYR A 160 -11.67 -0.39 2.46
C TYR A 160 -12.44 -0.99 1.28
N VAL A 161 -13.31 -1.94 1.58
CA VAL A 161 -14.09 -2.68 0.59
C VAL A 161 -15.49 -2.08 0.47
N LEU A 162 -15.81 -1.59 -0.71
CA LEU A 162 -17.16 -1.11 -1.02
C LEU A 162 -18.03 -2.30 -1.46
N LYS A 163 -19.25 -2.37 -0.93
CA LYS A 163 -20.23 -3.42 -1.24
C LYS A 163 -21.25 -2.96 -2.28
N SER A 164 -21.34 -1.63 -2.51
CA SER A 164 -22.31 -1.01 -3.44
C SER A 164 -21.82 0.36 -3.92
N TYR A 165 -22.46 0.87 -4.97
CA TYR A 165 -22.24 2.26 -5.43
C TYR A 165 -22.68 3.30 -4.38
N ASP A 166 -23.70 2.99 -3.59
CA ASP A 166 -24.13 3.87 -2.49
C ASP A 166 -23.06 4.00 -1.40
N ASP A 167 -22.31 2.95 -1.14
CA ASP A 167 -21.16 3.01 -0.25
C ASP A 167 -20.09 3.97 -0.78
N TYR A 168 -19.83 3.91 -2.10
CA TYR A 168 -18.90 4.85 -2.75
C TYR A 168 -19.36 6.31 -2.54
N ILE A 169 -20.62 6.60 -2.78
CA ILE A 169 -21.16 7.96 -2.61
C ILE A 169 -21.04 8.41 -1.15
N ARG A 170 -21.38 7.56 -0.19
CA ARG A 170 -21.32 7.88 1.26
C ARG A 170 -19.90 8.11 1.71
N THR A 171 -18.96 7.23 1.35
CA THR A 171 -17.56 7.33 1.75
C THR A 171 -16.89 8.54 1.10
N SER A 172 -17.13 8.77 -0.20
CA SER A 172 -16.59 9.93 -0.91
C SER A 172 -17.04 11.24 -0.27
N LYS A 173 -18.32 11.36 0.08
CA LYS A 173 -18.85 12.55 0.76
C LYS A 173 -18.21 12.71 2.15
N GLN A 174 -18.18 11.65 2.94
CA GLN A 174 -17.65 11.70 4.32
C GLN A 174 -16.17 12.09 4.36
N PHE A 175 -15.34 11.53 3.46
CA PHE A 175 -13.91 11.74 3.51
C PHE A 175 -13.42 12.94 2.70
N LEU A 176 -14.15 13.40 1.68
CA LEU A 176 -13.89 14.67 1.01
C LEU A 176 -14.19 15.89 1.93
N ASP A 177 -15.20 15.77 2.78
CA ASP A 177 -15.52 16.81 3.77
C ASP A 177 -14.49 16.88 4.93
N MET A 178 -13.63 15.88 5.07
CA MET A 178 -12.52 15.89 6.03
C MET A 178 -11.30 16.66 5.48
N GLN A 179 -11.52 17.86 4.96
CA GLN A 179 -10.49 18.74 4.40
C GLN A 179 -9.39 19.09 5.40
N ASN A 180 -8.35 18.25 5.44
CA ASN A 180 -7.02 18.61 5.91
C ASN A 180 -5.95 17.69 5.30
N GLY A 181 -5.92 17.60 3.98
CA GLY A 181 -4.76 17.10 3.25
C GLY A 181 -4.55 15.59 3.17
N THR A 182 -5.52 14.78 3.58
CA THR A 182 -5.46 13.34 3.41
C THR A 182 -6.21 12.95 2.13
N TRP A 183 -5.47 12.52 1.11
CA TRP A 183 -6.04 12.01 -0.14
C TRP A 183 -6.56 10.60 0.08
N VAL A 184 -7.84 10.38 -0.14
CA VAL A 184 -8.43 9.05 -0.22
C VAL A 184 -8.39 8.62 -1.67
N VAL A 185 -7.51 7.69 -2.01
CA VAL A 185 -7.54 7.06 -3.34
C VAL A 185 -8.61 5.98 -3.31
N VAL A 186 -9.72 6.23 -3.95
CA VAL A 186 -10.76 5.23 -4.16
C VAL A 186 -10.42 4.49 -5.45
N ASN A 187 -9.96 3.25 -5.35
CA ASN A 187 -9.89 2.36 -6.50
C ASN A 187 -11.30 1.82 -6.78
N GLU A 188 -11.93 2.32 -7.83
CA GLU A 188 -13.17 1.74 -8.35
C GLU A 188 -12.88 0.35 -8.91
N THR A 189 -13.30 -0.67 -8.19
CA THR A 189 -13.55 -2.00 -8.74
C THR A 189 -15.07 -2.17 -8.90
N ALA A 190 -15.64 -1.48 -9.89
CA ALA A 190 -16.99 -1.74 -10.32
C ALA A 190 -17.01 -2.83 -11.41
#